data_fdc85d76d66a0d4fe2a80bf31a8a79cb
#
_entry.id   fdc85d76d66a0d4fe2a80bf31a8a79cb
#
_cell.length_a   1.000
_cell.length_b   1.000
_cell.length_c   1.000
_cell.angle_alpha   90.00
_cell.angle_beta   90.00
_cell.angle_gamma   90.00
#
_symmetry.space_group_name_H-M   'P 1'
#
loop_
_entity.id
_entity.type
_entity.pdbx_description
1 polymer ?
#
loop_
_entity_poly.entity_id
_entity_poly.type
_entity_poly.pdbx_seq_one_letter_code
_entity_poly.pdbx_strand_id
1 'polypeptide(L)'
;MKVCVIGVGHMGRIHAEKLRDMAGVSLCGLVDADTNSLEQAKTKHTAPRFTDHKQVLSIAEAAVIATPTETHYAIARDCLDRGLHVFMEKPFTSTPEQARELIDLARTKQLILQVGHLERFSPAFREALATIKDPMFIEAQRISTFPNRSTDIDVIMDLMIHDIDLVLSVVKSNVTDVQAQGTPVVTDKIDVANARIEFGSGCVASLTASRASKKKERTFKVFQKDRYITLDLLKGKMTAAVREKNGAIHLEEYQAERIDPVMDELVDFVESIRQKRKPKVEGEHGLQALLLANLIKQATEKNLAGHKASGTL
;
A
#
# COMPACT_ATOMS: atom_id res chain seq x y z
N MET A 1 -10.88 6.29 21.98
CA MET A 1 -11.03 6.88 20.65
C MET A 1 -12.11 6.11 19.89
N LYS A 2 -13.09 6.82 19.35
CA LYS A 2 -14.20 6.25 18.56
C LYS A 2 -13.79 6.19 17.09
N VAL A 3 -13.75 4.97 16.53
CA VAL A 3 -13.34 4.74 15.13
C VAL A 3 -14.49 4.07 14.39
N CYS A 4 -14.77 4.50 13.17
CA CYS A 4 -15.68 3.82 12.26
C CYS A 4 -14.90 3.18 11.10
N VAL A 5 -15.46 2.11 10.51
CA VAL A 5 -14.96 1.51 9.28
C VAL A 5 -15.99 1.73 8.18
N ILE A 6 -15.55 2.33 7.08
CA ILE A 6 -16.37 2.65 5.90
C ILE A 6 -15.91 1.77 4.73
N GLY A 7 -16.80 0.93 4.24
CA GLY A 7 -16.53 -0.21 3.39
C GLY A 7 -16.21 -1.45 4.22
N VAL A 8 -17.14 -2.42 4.31
CA VAL A 8 -16.95 -3.69 5.04
C VAL A 8 -16.78 -4.87 4.08
N GLY A 9 -16.17 -4.63 2.94
CA GLY A 9 -15.64 -5.64 2.04
C GLY A 9 -14.52 -6.47 2.70
N HIS A 10 -13.64 -7.06 1.91
CA HIS A 10 -12.57 -7.92 2.42
C HIS A 10 -11.64 -7.20 3.41
N MET A 11 -11.04 -6.05 3.01
CA MET A 11 -10.11 -5.32 3.87
C MET A 11 -10.82 -4.66 5.04
N GLY A 12 -11.99 -4.06 4.81
CA GLY A 12 -12.73 -3.41 5.88
C GLY A 12 -13.13 -4.36 7.01
N ARG A 13 -13.48 -5.62 6.72
CA ARG A 13 -13.72 -6.64 7.76
C ARG A 13 -12.45 -6.95 8.55
N ILE A 14 -11.30 -7.05 7.90
CA ILE A 14 -10.02 -7.26 8.58
C ILE A 14 -9.70 -6.08 9.50
N HIS A 15 -9.86 -4.85 9.01
CA HIS A 15 -9.68 -3.65 9.82
C HIS A 15 -10.63 -3.60 11.02
N ALA A 16 -11.91 -3.91 10.82
CA ALA A 16 -12.90 -3.95 11.87
C ALA A 16 -12.57 -4.99 12.96
N GLU A 17 -12.08 -6.18 12.58
CA GLU A 17 -11.60 -7.20 13.52
C GLU A 17 -10.42 -6.68 14.36
N LYS A 18 -9.42 -6.06 13.71
CA LYS A 18 -8.24 -5.52 14.41
C LYS A 18 -8.59 -4.36 15.34
N LEU A 19 -9.43 -3.44 14.90
CA LEU A 19 -9.87 -2.29 15.71
C LEU A 19 -10.70 -2.70 16.92
N ARG A 20 -11.56 -3.73 16.79
CA ARG A 20 -12.33 -4.27 17.92
C ARG A 20 -11.43 -4.74 19.05
N ASP A 21 -10.33 -5.40 18.71
CA ASP A 21 -9.41 -6.02 19.66
C ASP A 21 -8.32 -5.04 20.16
N MET A 22 -8.33 -3.80 19.65
CA MET A 22 -7.32 -2.79 19.99
C MET A 22 -7.67 -2.02 21.27
N ALA A 23 -6.77 -2.03 22.25
CA ALA A 23 -6.96 -1.35 23.52
C ALA A 23 -7.21 0.17 23.37
N GLY A 24 -8.25 0.67 24.04
CA GLY A 24 -8.62 2.08 24.04
C GLY A 24 -9.22 2.58 22.72
N VAL A 25 -9.62 1.68 21.83
CA VAL A 25 -10.41 1.95 20.62
C VAL A 25 -11.81 1.40 20.81
N SER A 26 -12.82 2.16 20.40
CA SER A 26 -14.22 1.74 20.34
C SER A 26 -14.70 1.80 18.89
N LEU A 27 -15.02 0.66 18.33
CA LEU A 27 -15.62 0.57 17.00
C LEU A 27 -17.05 1.10 17.05
N CYS A 28 -17.26 2.35 16.66
CA CYS A 28 -18.53 3.06 16.82
C CYS A 28 -19.48 2.90 15.62
N GLY A 29 -19.01 2.34 14.50
CA GLY A 29 -19.85 2.10 13.33
C GLY A 29 -19.16 1.30 12.24
N LEU A 30 -19.96 0.46 11.56
CA LEU A 30 -19.63 -0.21 10.32
C LEU A 30 -20.53 0.35 9.22
N VAL A 31 -19.92 0.79 8.12
CA VAL A 31 -20.68 1.43 7.02
C VAL A 31 -20.42 0.69 5.72
N ASP A 32 -21.49 0.37 5.01
CA ASP A 32 -21.43 -0.12 3.62
C ASP A 32 -22.74 0.16 2.91
N ALA A 33 -22.69 0.58 1.65
CA ALA A 33 -23.88 0.76 0.84
C ALA A 33 -24.57 -0.58 0.51
N ASP A 34 -23.79 -1.68 0.49
CA ASP A 34 -24.31 -3.04 0.32
C ASP A 34 -24.74 -3.65 1.66
N THR A 35 -26.03 -3.82 1.84
CA THR A 35 -26.60 -4.43 3.05
C THR A 35 -26.16 -5.88 3.26
N ASN A 36 -25.85 -6.63 2.19
CA ASN A 36 -25.34 -8.00 2.30
C ASN A 36 -23.95 -8.02 2.95
N SER A 37 -23.07 -7.09 2.58
CA SER A 37 -21.76 -6.91 3.21
C SER A 37 -21.90 -6.59 4.70
N LEU A 38 -22.85 -5.75 5.09
CA LEU A 38 -23.17 -5.44 6.48
C LEU A 38 -23.68 -6.66 7.26
N GLU A 39 -24.57 -7.47 6.67
CA GLU A 39 -25.05 -8.69 7.33
C GLU A 39 -23.95 -9.74 7.50
N GLN A 40 -23.05 -9.90 6.53
CA GLN A 40 -21.87 -10.76 6.69
C GLN A 40 -20.92 -10.27 7.83
N ALA A 41 -20.80 -8.96 8.00
CA ALA A 41 -20.01 -8.39 9.09
C ALA A 41 -20.66 -8.59 10.46
N LYS A 42 -22.01 -8.70 10.54
CA LYS A 42 -22.79 -8.90 11.78
C LYS A 42 -22.36 -10.12 12.59
N THR A 43 -21.98 -11.19 11.94
CA THR A 43 -21.60 -12.45 12.61
C THR A 43 -20.36 -12.31 13.47
N LYS A 44 -19.55 -11.29 13.24
CA LYS A 44 -18.27 -11.07 13.92
C LYS A 44 -18.20 -9.79 14.75
N HIS A 45 -19.12 -8.83 14.55
CA HIS A 45 -19.06 -7.50 15.15
C HIS A 45 -20.42 -7.06 15.70
N THR A 46 -20.39 -6.51 16.93
CA THR A 46 -21.57 -5.94 17.61
C THR A 46 -21.75 -4.44 17.35
N ALA A 47 -20.83 -3.80 16.59
CA ALA A 47 -20.88 -2.37 16.31
C ALA A 47 -22.15 -2.01 15.50
N PRO A 48 -22.71 -0.80 15.71
CA PRO A 48 -23.81 -0.27 14.90
C PRO A 48 -23.49 -0.28 13.41
N ARG A 49 -24.49 -0.49 12.58
CA ARG A 49 -24.37 -0.58 11.12
C ARG A 49 -25.13 0.53 10.44
N PHE A 50 -24.53 1.08 9.38
CA PHE A 50 -25.07 2.21 8.64
C PHE A 50 -24.91 1.96 7.14
N THR A 51 -25.83 2.48 6.33
CA THR A 51 -25.77 2.37 4.86
C THR A 51 -25.17 3.62 4.20
N ASP A 52 -25.00 4.71 4.96
CA ASP A 52 -24.41 5.96 4.49
C ASP A 52 -23.35 6.44 5.48
N HIS A 53 -22.15 6.74 4.97
CA HIS A 53 -21.02 7.23 5.78
C HIS A 53 -21.33 8.54 6.51
N LYS A 54 -22.26 9.36 6.00
CA LYS A 54 -22.68 10.61 6.65
C LYS A 54 -23.29 10.38 8.04
N GLN A 55 -23.85 9.20 8.28
CA GLN A 55 -24.48 8.85 9.56
C GLN A 55 -23.46 8.67 10.70
N VAL A 56 -22.19 8.40 10.38
CA VAL A 56 -21.12 8.21 11.38
C VAL A 56 -20.28 9.45 11.63
N LEU A 57 -20.39 10.50 10.80
CA LEU A 57 -19.55 11.69 10.87
C LEU A 57 -19.68 12.47 12.19
N SER A 58 -20.79 12.36 12.90
CA SER A 58 -21.02 13.05 14.18
C SER A 58 -20.69 12.19 15.40
N ILE A 59 -20.41 10.91 15.24
CA ILE A 59 -20.19 9.98 16.35
C ILE A 59 -18.76 9.42 16.39
N ALA A 60 -18.02 9.52 15.28
CA ALA A 60 -16.64 9.05 15.16
C ALA A 60 -15.63 10.19 15.37
N GLU A 61 -14.43 9.84 15.82
CA GLU A 61 -13.24 10.70 15.89
C GLU A 61 -12.26 10.38 14.74
N ALA A 62 -12.32 9.15 14.22
CA ALA A 62 -11.50 8.70 13.11
C ALA A 62 -12.27 7.70 12.23
N ALA A 63 -11.92 7.67 10.95
CA ALA A 63 -12.48 6.76 9.96
C ALA A 63 -11.38 5.92 9.29
N VAL A 64 -11.65 4.62 9.13
CA VAL A 64 -10.88 3.71 8.27
C VAL A 64 -11.71 3.48 7.02
N ILE A 65 -11.20 3.91 5.85
CA ILE A 65 -11.90 3.85 4.56
C ILE A 65 -11.31 2.71 3.74
N ALA A 66 -12.13 1.72 3.42
CA ALA A 66 -11.78 0.53 2.65
C ALA A 66 -12.84 0.19 1.58
N THR A 67 -13.36 1.23 0.95
CA THR A 67 -14.34 1.18 -0.15
C THR A 67 -13.62 1.04 -1.52
N PRO A 68 -14.34 0.91 -2.65
CA PRO A 68 -13.73 1.06 -3.98
C PRO A 68 -13.06 2.42 -4.17
N THR A 69 -11.90 2.43 -4.86
CA THR A 69 -11.02 3.60 -5.00
C THR A 69 -11.73 4.86 -5.51
N GLU A 70 -12.68 4.69 -6.43
CA GLU A 70 -13.48 5.80 -6.98
C GLU A 70 -14.27 6.59 -5.94
N THR A 71 -14.60 5.98 -4.81
CA THR A 71 -15.35 6.62 -3.72
C THR A 71 -14.45 7.22 -2.64
N HIS A 72 -13.17 6.88 -2.62
CA HIS A 72 -12.20 7.29 -1.60
C HIS A 72 -12.20 8.79 -1.37
N TYR A 73 -12.04 9.57 -2.45
CA TYR A 73 -11.94 11.01 -2.37
C TYR A 73 -13.16 11.66 -1.71
N ALA A 74 -14.37 11.33 -2.18
CA ALA A 74 -15.59 11.95 -1.67
C ALA A 74 -15.82 11.62 -0.19
N ILE A 75 -15.61 10.37 0.20
CA ILE A 75 -15.79 9.91 1.58
C ILE A 75 -14.74 10.53 2.51
N ALA A 76 -13.47 10.53 2.08
CA ALA A 76 -12.39 11.11 2.89
C ALA A 76 -12.56 12.62 3.07
N ARG A 77 -12.98 13.32 2.03
CA ARG A 77 -13.26 14.75 2.09
C ARG A 77 -14.36 15.04 3.12
N ASP A 78 -15.49 14.32 3.06
CA ASP A 78 -16.58 14.48 4.03
C ASP A 78 -16.09 14.21 5.47
N CYS A 79 -15.27 13.17 5.68
CA CYS A 79 -14.66 12.86 6.98
C CYS A 79 -13.75 13.98 7.48
N LEU A 80 -12.79 14.42 6.65
CA LEU A 80 -11.85 15.48 6.99
C LEU A 80 -12.58 16.80 7.23
N ASP A 81 -13.59 17.13 6.43
CA ASP A 81 -14.39 18.35 6.62
C ASP A 81 -15.11 18.36 7.95
N ARG A 82 -15.50 17.23 8.46
CA ARG A 82 -16.12 17.06 9.78
C ARG A 82 -15.13 16.92 10.93
N GLY A 83 -13.82 16.97 10.64
CA GLY A 83 -12.79 16.92 11.67
C GLY A 83 -12.38 15.50 12.09
N LEU A 84 -12.70 14.49 11.30
CA LEU A 84 -12.26 13.12 11.56
C LEU A 84 -10.83 12.91 11.01
N HIS A 85 -10.00 12.20 11.77
CA HIS A 85 -8.77 11.63 11.25
C HIS A 85 -9.09 10.49 10.27
N VAL A 86 -8.27 10.31 9.23
CA VAL A 86 -8.57 9.34 8.16
C VAL A 86 -7.40 8.39 7.94
N PHE A 87 -7.69 7.10 7.98
CA PHE A 87 -6.90 6.03 7.38
C PHE A 87 -7.57 5.62 6.07
N MET A 88 -6.81 5.59 4.99
CA MET A 88 -7.29 5.28 3.65
C MET A 88 -6.59 4.07 3.05
N GLU A 89 -7.33 3.08 2.58
CA GLU A 89 -6.76 1.98 1.80
C GLU A 89 -6.14 2.44 0.47
N LYS A 90 -5.20 1.63 -0.01
CA LYS A 90 -4.60 1.82 -1.34
C LYS A 90 -5.56 1.32 -2.46
N PRO A 91 -5.47 1.85 -3.68
CA PRO A 91 -4.80 3.11 -4.08
C PRO A 91 -5.40 4.32 -3.38
N PHE A 92 -4.56 5.32 -3.05
CA PHE A 92 -4.99 6.45 -2.23
C PHE A 92 -6.24 7.15 -2.80
N THR A 93 -6.22 7.51 -4.08
CA THR A 93 -7.32 8.15 -4.81
C THR A 93 -7.29 7.73 -6.28
N SER A 94 -8.31 8.08 -7.05
CA SER A 94 -8.36 7.82 -8.49
C SER A 94 -7.40 8.71 -9.27
N THR A 95 -7.16 9.95 -8.81
CA THR A 95 -6.24 10.90 -9.47
C THR A 95 -5.30 11.58 -8.48
N PRO A 96 -4.11 12.00 -8.91
CA PRO A 96 -3.17 12.74 -8.07
C PRO A 96 -3.71 14.08 -7.56
N GLU A 97 -4.61 14.74 -8.30
CA GLU A 97 -5.24 16.01 -7.93
C GLU A 97 -6.10 15.81 -6.67
N GLN A 98 -6.94 14.77 -6.67
CA GLN A 98 -7.74 14.38 -5.50
C GLN A 98 -6.87 14.11 -4.27
N ALA A 99 -5.74 13.44 -4.47
CA ALA A 99 -4.78 13.17 -3.38
C ALA A 99 -4.22 14.46 -2.80
N ARG A 100 -3.82 15.43 -3.64
CA ARG A 100 -3.30 16.73 -3.19
C ARG A 100 -4.34 17.49 -2.39
N GLU A 101 -5.59 17.56 -2.88
CA GLU A 101 -6.68 18.24 -2.16
C GLU A 101 -6.92 17.65 -0.76
N LEU A 102 -6.93 16.31 -0.63
CA LEU A 102 -7.10 15.66 0.67
C LEU A 102 -5.91 15.92 1.62
N ILE A 103 -4.68 15.93 1.10
CA ILE A 103 -3.48 16.26 1.86
C ILE A 103 -3.54 17.69 2.39
N ASP A 104 -3.89 18.65 1.53
CA ASP A 104 -3.98 20.05 1.91
C ASP A 104 -5.12 20.30 2.91
N LEU A 105 -6.26 19.63 2.73
CA LEU A 105 -7.38 19.69 3.66
C LEU A 105 -7.01 19.12 5.03
N ALA A 106 -6.38 17.94 5.07
CA ALA A 106 -5.92 17.33 6.32
C ALA A 106 -4.89 18.21 7.04
N ARG A 107 -3.95 18.80 6.30
CA ARG A 107 -2.94 19.72 6.83
C ARG A 107 -3.59 20.98 7.42
N THR A 108 -4.51 21.59 6.69
CA THR A 108 -5.22 22.81 7.13
C THR A 108 -6.00 22.58 8.41
N LYS A 109 -6.61 21.40 8.55
CA LYS A 109 -7.39 21.01 9.74
C LYS A 109 -6.56 20.35 10.84
N GLN A 110 -5.26 20.17 10.64
CA GLN A 110 -4.37 19.48 11.57
C GLN A 110 -4.82 18.05 11.90
N LEU A 111 -5.35 17.35 10.89
CA LEU A 111 -5.82 15.97 11.00
C LEU A 111 -4.77 15.00 10.49
N ILE A 112 -4.77 13.79 11.05
CA ILE A 112 -3.96 12.69 10.56
C ILE A 112 -4.64 12.10 9.31
N LEU A 113 -3.87 12.00 8.22
CA LEU A 113 -4.23 11.31 6.99
C LEU A 113 -3.13 10.28 6.71
N GLN A 114 -3.45 9.00 6.91
CA GLN A 114 -2.57 7.87 6.68
C GLN A 114 -3.06 7.03 5.51
N VAL A 115 -2.13 6.52 4.69
CA VAL A 115 -2.45 5.62 3.57
C VAL A 115 -2.00 4.20 3.88
N GLY A 116 -2.83 3.22 3.53
CA GLY A 116 -2.64 1.79 3.83
C GLY A 116 -1.57 1.11 2.96
N HIS A 117 -0.33 1.57 3.04
CA HIS A 117 0.82 0.87 2.47
C HIS A 117 1.42 -0.09 3.51
N LEU A 118 0.69 -1.18 3.75
CA LEU A 118 0.94 -2.14 4.83
C LEU A 118 2.34 -2.77 4.81
N GLU A 119 2.99 -2.87 3.64
CA GLU A 119 4.30 -3.51 3.53
C GLU A 119 5.41 -2.73 4.25
N ARG A 120 5.24 -1.41 4.48
CA ARG A 120 6.15 -0.63 5.34
C ARG A 120 6.13 -1.07 6.80
N PHE A 121 5.11 -1.81 7.21
CA PHE A 121 4.97 -2.38 8.54
C PHE A 121 5.40 -3.85 8.60
N SER A 122 5.83 -4.44 7.46
CA SER A 122 6.43 -5.77 7.45
C SER A 122 7.65 -5.81 8.37
N PRO A 123 7.73 -6.76 9.33
CA PRO A 123 8.87 -6.85 10.23
C PRO A 123 10.20 -7.03 9.51
N ALA A 124 10.23 -7.87 8.46
CA ALA A 124 11.43 -8.06 7.65
C ALA A 124 11.88 -6.77 6.93
N PHE A 125 10.93 -5.98 6.42
CA PHE A 125 11.25 -4.69 5.78
C PHE A 125 11.77 -3.67 6.81
N ARG A 126 11.16 -3.61 7.99
CA ARG A 126 11.59 -2.70 9.07
C ARG A 126 13.00 -3.03 9.55
N GLU A 127 13.33 -4.31 9.67
CA GLU A 127 14.68 -4.76 10.02
C GLU A 127 15.70 -4.34 8.93
N ALA A 128 15.38 -4.60 7.67
CA ALA A 128 16.23 -4.22 6.54
C ALA A 128 16.45 -2.71 6.46
N LEU A 129 15.39 -1.92 6.70
CA LEU A 129 15.41 -0.46 6.53
C LEU A 129 16.52 0.21 7.38
N ALA A 130 16.83 -0.33 8.56
CA ALA A 130 17.90 0.17 9.42
C ALA A 130 19.29 0.00 8.79
N THR A 131 19.44 -0.92 7.83
CA THR A 131 20.73 -1.30 7.22
C THR A 131 20.88 -0.85 5.77
N ILE A 132 19.80 -0.40 5.14
CA ILE A 132 19.82 0.11 3.75
C ILE A 132 20.44 1.51 3.73
N LYS A 133 21.52 1.65 2.94
CA LYS A 133 22.24 2.92 2.72
C LYS A 133 22.67 2.99 1.26
N ASP A 134 22.30 4.07 0.59
CA ASP A 134 22.70 4.34 -0.80
C ASP A 134 22.51 3.12 -1.73
N PRO A 135 21.27 2.61 -1.90
CA PRO A 135 21.01 1.45 -2.73
C PRO A 135 21.41 1.75 -4.18
N MET A 136 22.13 0.82 -4.82
CA MET A 136 22.56 0.92 -6.22
C MET A 136 21.57 0.25 -7.16
N PHE A 137 21.01 -0.88 -6.71
CA PHE A 137 20.03 -1.63 -7.47
C PHE A 137 18.98 -2.25 -6.52
N ILE A 138 17.71 -2.23 -6.95
CA ILE A 138 16.60 -2.87 -6.24
C ILE A 138 15.87 -3.79 -7.20
N GLU A 139 15.53 -4.98 -6.75
CA GLU A 139 14.69 -5.94 -7.47
C GLU A 139 13.52 -6.33 -6.58
N ALA A 140 12.29 -6.17 -7.08
CA ALA A 140 11.10 -6.62 -6.37
C ALA A 140 10.20 -7.47 -7.27
N GLN A 141 9.67 -8.54 -6.70
CA GLN A 141 8.72 -9.42 -7.36
C GLN A 141 7.51 -9.66 -6.48
N ARG A 142 6.34 -9.37 -7.04
CA ARG A 142 5.04 -9.59 -6.41
C ARG A 142 4.18 -10.44 -7.32
N ILE A 143 4.23 -11.72 -7.06
CA ILE A 143 3.55 -12.75 -7.84
C ILE A 143 2.37 -13.28 -7.03
N SER A 144 1.20 -13.38 -7.64
CA SER A 144 -0.03 -13.89 -7.02
C SER A 144 -0.73 -14.89 -7.94
N THR A 145 -1.49 -15.77 -7.32
CA THR A 145 -2.51 -16.54 -8.04
C THR A 145 -3.63 -15.59 -8.48
N PHE A 146 -4.34 -15.94 -9.54
CA PHE A 146 -5.45 -15.13 -10.04
C PHE A 146 -6.52 -14.96 -8.93
N PRO A 147 -6.80 -13.72 -8.50
CA PRO A 147 -7.80 -13.48 -7.48
C PRO A 147 -9.19 -13.40 -8.11
N ASN A 148 -10.22 -13.87 -7.39
CA ASN A 148 -11.62 -13.67 -7.80
C ASN A 148 -12.14 -12.26 -7.43
N ARG A 149 -11.24 -11.27 -7.26
CA ARG A 149 -11.56 -9.90 -6.82
C ARG A 149 -10.56 -8.91 -7.41
N SER A 150 -10.89 -7.61 -7.41
CA SER A 150 -10.03 -6.53 -7.93
C SER A 150 -9.59 -6.78 -9.39
N THR A 151 -10.47 -7.38 -10.19
CA THR A 151 -10.22 -7.63 -11.61
C THR A 151 -10.58 -6.43 -12.48
N ASP A 152 -11.19 -5.43 -11.90
CA ASP A 152 -11.57 -4.13 -12.47
C ASP A 152 -10.37 -3.19 -12.65
N ILE A 153 -9.30 -3.36 -11.86
CA ILE A 153 -8.06 -2.59 -11.93
C ILE A 153 -6.90 -3.43 -12.47
N ASP A 154 -5.87 -2.77 -13.01
CA ASP A 154 -4.65 -3.43 -13.50
C ASP A 154 -3.72 -3.86 -12.34
N VAL A 155 -2.77 -4.75 -12.66
CA VAL A 155 -1.83 -5.30 -11.69
C VAL A 155 -0.86 -4.25 -11.13
N ILE A 156 -0.66 -3.13 -11.83
CA ILE A 156 0.21 -2.04 -11.39
C ILE A 156 -0.41 -1.36 -10.17
N MET A 157 -1.70 -1.00 -10.27
CA MET A 157 -2.44 -0.34 -9.20
C MET A 157 -2.84 -1.30 -8.07
N ASP A 158 -3.04 -2.59 -8.37
CA ASP A 158 -3.41 -3.56 -7.34
C ASP A 158 -2.20 -4.11 -6.57
N LEU A 159 -1.16 -4.56 -7.29
CA LEU A 159 -0.02 -5.27 -6.70
C LEU A 159 1.27 -4.46 -6.70
N MET A 160 1.70 -3.92 -7.85
CA MET A 160 3.00 -3.26 -7.98
C MET A 160 3.12 -2.01 -7.10
N ILE A 161 2.02 -1.33 -6.82
CA ILE A 161 1.99 -0.11 -6.00
C ILE A 161 2.58 -0.32 -4.60
N HIS A 162 2.50 -1.52 -4.05
CA HIS A 162 3.13 -1.86 -2.77
C HIS A 162 4.66 -1.82 -2.86
N ASP A 163 5.22 -2.36 -3.96
CA ASP A 163 6.68 -2.40 -4.17
C ASP A 163 7.20 -1.04 -4.61
N ILE A 164 6.39 -0.27 -5.36
CA ILE A 164 6.64 1.14 -5.67
C ILE A 164 6.82 1.95 -4.38
N ASP A 165 5.91 1.80 -3.42
CA ASP A 165 5.98 2.49 -2.14
C ASP A 165 7.23 2.09 -1.35
N LEU A 166 7.58 0.80 -1.30
CA LEU A 166 8.81 0.33 -0.66
C LEU A 166 10.06 0.94 -1.30
N VAL A 167 10.15 0.96 -2.64
CA VAL A 167 11.28 1.58 -3.37
C VAL A 167 11.40 3.05 -3.03
N LEU A 168 10.30 3.81 -3.13
CA LEU A 168 10.29 5.25 -2.80
C LEU A 168 10.65 5.52 -1.34
N SER A 169 10.42 4.56 -0.45
CA SER A 169 10.78 4.70 0.97
C SER A 169 12.27 4.58 1.24
N VAL A 170 13.00 3.85 0.40
CA VAL A 170 14.45 3.61 0.57
C VAL A 170 15.31 4.43 -0.38
N VAL A 171 14.82 4.78 -1.59
CA VAL A 171 15.55 5.62 -2.54
C VAL A 171 15.17 7.08 -2.33
N LYS A 172 16.10 7.87 -1.77
CA LYS A 172 15.88 9.30 -1.46
C LYS A 172 16.31 10.20 -2.62
N SER A 173 15.74 9.95 -3.80
CA SER A 173 16.09 10.69 -5.02
C SER A 173 14.90 10.74 -5.98
N ASN A 174 14.89 11.73 -6.87
CA ASN A 174 13.85 11.88 -7.88
C ASN A 174 13.96 10.78 -8.94
N VAL A 175 12.83 10.33 -9.47
CA VAL A 175 12.74 9.46 -10.65
C VAL A 175 13.17 10.27 -11.88
N THR A 176 14.06 9.71 -12.70
CA THR A 176 14.57 10.33 -13.94
C THR A 176 14.09 9.64 -15.20
N ASP A 177 13.85 8.33 -15.17
CA ASP A 177 13.31 7.58 -16.29
C ASP A 177 12.43 6.42 -15.81
N VAL A 178 11.44 6.05 -16.63
CA VAL A 178 10.54 4.92 -16.40
C VAL A 178 10.32 4.18 -17.71
N GLN A 179 10.74 2.93 -17.74
CA GLN A 179 10.46 1.99 -18.82
C GLN A 179 9.57 0.87 -18.27
N ALA A 180 8.48 0.54 -18.95
CA ALA A 180 7.58 -0.49 -18.48
C ALA A 180 6.94 -1.26 -19.62
N GLN A 181 6.67 -2.53 -19.37
CA GLN A 181 5.93 -3.43 -20.25
C GLN A 181 4.89 -4.20 -19.46
N GLY A 182 3.81 -4.58 -20.11
CA GLY A 182 2.77 -5.41 -19.49
C GLY A 182 1.85 -6.01 -20.53
N THR A 183 1.13 -7.02 -20.10
CA THR A 183 0.22 -7.74 -20.98
C THR A 183 -1.02 -8.21 -20.22
N PRO A 184 -2.20 -8.20 -20.87
CA PRO A 184 -3.36 -8.95 -20.42
C PRO A 184 -3.10 -10.44 -20.69
N VAL A 185 -3.40 -11.31 -19.71
CA VAL A 185 -3.21 -12.77 -19.80
C VAL A 185 -4.51 -13.52 -19.48
N VAL A 186 -5.24 -13.05 -18.46
CA VAL A 186 -6.45 -13.70 -17.94
C VAL A 186 -7.65 -12.77 -18.03
N THR A 187 -7.43 -11.46 -17.97
CA THR A 187 -8.47 -10.42 -18.09
C THR A 187 -8.15 -9.48 -19.25
N ASP A 188 -9.05 -8.53 -19.53
CA ASP A 188 -8.81 -7.44 -20.50
C ASP A 188 -7.91 -6.32 -19.94
N LYS A 189 -7.49 -6.44 -18.65
CA LYS A 189 -6.58 -5.51 -18.00
C LYS A 189 -5.16 -6.07 -18.01
N ILE A 190 -4.18 -5.24 -17.70
CA ILE A 190 -2.79 -5.69 -17.53
C ILE A 190 -2.72 -6.63 -16.32
N ASP A 191 -2.44 -7.92 -16.55
CA ASP A 191 -2.33 -8.97 -15.53
C ASP A 191 -0.89 -9.27 -15.13
N VAL A 192 0.06 -8.90 -16.01
CA VAL A 192 1.50 -9.02 -15.77
C VAL A 192 2.16 -7.72 -16.21
N ALA A 193 3.02 -7.15 -15.36
CA ALA A 193 3.79 -5.95 -15.68
C ALA A 193 5.21 -6.05 -15.14
N ASN A 194 6.16 -5.49 -15.90
CA ASN A 194 7.53 -5.24 -15.46
C ASN A 194 7.84 -3.76 -15.68
N ALA A 195 8.51 -3.16 -14.71
CA ALA A 195 8.95 -1.77 -14.77
C ALA A 195 10.42 -1.65 -14.38
N ARG A 196 11.18 -0.85 -15.13
CA ARG A 196 12.52 -0.38 -14.79
C ARG A 196 12.45 1.12 -14.52
N ILE A 197 12.90 1.51 -13.35
CA ILE A 197 12.83 2.88 -12.84
C ILE A 197 14.25 3.35 -12.54
N GLU A 198 14.65 4.48 -13.09
CA GLU A 198 15.95 5.11 -12.84
C GLU A 198 15.79 6.33 -11.94
N PHE A 199 16.75 6.50 -11.04
CA PHE A 199 16.76 7.59 -10.06
C PHE A 199 17.97 8.50 -10.27
N GLY A 200 17.84 9.77 -9.94
CA GLY A 200 18.92 10.77 -10.03
C GLY A 200 20.14 10.44 -9.17
N SER A 201 20.01 9.58 -8.16
CA SER A 201 21.13 9.03 -7.39
C SER A 201 21.96 7.98 -8.14
N GLY A 202 21.51 7.54 -9.34
CA GLY A 202 22.06 6.40 -10.06
C GLY A 202 21.49 5.05 -9.64
N CYS A 203 20.64 4.99 -8.63
CA CYS A 203 19.92 3.76 -8.26
C CYS A 203 18.95 3.37 -9.38
N VAL A 204 18.82 2.07 -9.61
CA VAL A 204 17.85 1.50 -10.54
C VAL A 204 16.96 0.51 -9.80
N ALA A 205 15.65 0.58 -10.00
CA ALA A 205 14.71 -0.42 -9.49
C ALA A 205 14.04 -1.20 -10.63
N SER A 206 14.01 -2.53 -10.51
CA SER A 206 13.27 -3.43 -11.42
C SER A 206 12.13 -4.08 -10.65
N LEU A 207 10.90 -3.83 -11.07
CA LEU A 207 9.70 -4.31 -10.41
C LEU A 207 8.94 -5.25 -11.33
N THR A 208 8.52 -6.41 -10.82
CA THR A 208 7.65 -7.34 -11.55
C THR A 208 6.42 -7.64 -10.71
N ALA A 209 5.25 -7.42 -11.27
CA ALA A 209 3.97 -7.80 -10.69
C ALA A 209 3.19 -8.72 -11.62
N SER A 210 2.61 -9.78 -11.06
CA SER A 210 1.78 -10.74 -11.81
C SER A 210 0.66 -11.28 -10.95
N ARG A 211 -0.55 -11.35 -11.51
CA ARG A 211 -1.70 -12.06 -10.92
C ARG A 211 -2.10 -13.31 -11.71
N ALA A 212 -1.27 -13.74 -12.67
CA ALA A 212 -1.52 -14.87 -13.56
C ALA A 212 -0.67 -16.11 -13.22
N SER A 213 -0.21 -16.25 -11.96
CA SER A 213 0.68 -17.31 -11.55
C SER A 213 -0.03 -18.40 -10.75
N LYS A 214 0.60 -19.59 -10.64
CA LYS A 214 0.20 -20.67 -9.72
C LYS A 214 0.80 -20.54 -8.32
N LYS A 215 1.77 -19.65 -8.12
CA LYS A 215 2.49 -19.45 -6.85
C LYS A 215 2.26 -18.05 -6.33
N LYS A 216 2.42 -17.88 -5.03
CA LYS A 216 2.51 -16.55 -4.37
C LYS A 216 3.96 -16.29 -3.98
N GLU A 217 4.47 -15.13 -4.36
CA GLU A 217 5.82 -14.68 -4.04
C GLU A 217 5.82 -13.18 -3.77
N ARG A 218 6.52 -12.75 -2.73
CA ARG A 218 6.74 -11.34 -2.41
C ARG A 218 8.18 -11.17 -1.97
N THR A 219 9.06 -10.94 -2.92
CA THR A 219 10.48 -10.73 -2.67
C THR A 219 10.87 -9.28 -2.91
N PHE A 220 11.76 -8.77 -2.07
CA PHE A 220 12.34 -7.45 -2.21
C PHE A 220 13.84 -7.55 -1.94
N LYS A 221 14.67 -7.20 -2.92
CA LYS A 221 16.11 -7.33 -2.86
C LYS A 221 16.77 -5.98 -3.01
N VAL A 222 17.77 -5.71 -2.19
CA VAL A 222 18.54 -4.46 -2.24
C VAL A 222 20.01 -4.78 -2.38
N PHE A 223 20.63 -4.19 -3.40
CA PHE A 223 22.06 -4.27 -3.70
C PHE A 223 22.68 -2.92 -3.40
N GLN A 224 23.59 -2.89 -2.47
CA GLN A 224 24.36 -1.72 -2.12
C GLN A 224 25.84 -2.09 -1.90
N LYS A 225 26.70 -1.11 -1.75
CA LYS A 225 28.11 -1.40 -1.53
C LYS A 225 28.29 -2.31 -0.30
N ASP A 226 29.04 -3.39 -0.48
CA ASP A 226 29.41 -4.35 0.55
C ASP A 226 28.23 -5.09 1.25
N ARG A 227 27.00 -4.95 0.74
CA ARG A 227 25.82 -5.62 1.31
C ARG A 227 24.78 -5.95 0.26
N TYR A 228 24.29 -7.19 0.28
CA TYR A 228 23.16 -7.67 -0.51
C TYR A 228 22.06 -8.18 0.45
N ILE A 229 20.88 -7.59 0.39
CA ILE A 229 19.74 -7.90 1.27
C ILE A 229 18.65 -8.56 0.45
N THR A 230 18.08 -9.65 0.96
CA THR A 230 16.90 -10.31 0.39
C THR A 230 15.80 -10.40 1.45
N LEU A 231 14.59 -9.96 1.10
CA LEU A 231 13.40 -10.07 1.91
C LEU A 231 12.41 -11.05 1.29
N ASP A 232 11.90 -11.97 2.08
CA ASP A 232 10.66 -12.70 1.81
C ASP A 232 9.56 -12.08 2.70
N LEU A 233 8.77 -11.20 2.10
CA LEU A 233 7.73 -10.44 2.82
C LEU A 233 6.54 -11.32 3.24
N LEU A 234 6.33 -12.47 2.57
CA LEU A 234 5.29 -13.43 2.97
C LEU A 234 5.69 -14.18 4.23
N LYS A 235 6.96 -14.55 4.33
CA LYS A 235 7.48 -15.30 5.46
C LYS A 235 8.05 -14.42 6.58
N GLY A 236 8.13 -13.10 6.36
CA GLY A 236 8.74 -12.18 7.32
C GLY A 236 10.23 -12.48 7.55
N LYS A 237 10.92 -12.96 6.51
CA LYS A 237 12.35 -13.31 6.58
C LYS A 237 13.21 -12.28 5.88
N MET A 238 14.34 -11.92 6.50
CA MET A 238 15.43 -11.17 5.87
C MET A 238 16.69 -12.05 5.90
N THR A 239 17.46 -12.01 4.81
CA THR A 239 18.83 -12.49 4.76
C THR A 239 19.71 -11.40 4.17
N ALA A 240 20.93 -11.25 4.67
CA ALA A 240 21.90 -10.34 4.08
C ALA A 240 23.28 -11.01 3.98
N ALA A 241 23.93 -10.86 2.82
CA ALA A 241 25.34 -11.15 2.65
C ALA A 241 26.12 -9.85 2.83
N VAL A 242 27.05 -9.83 3.77
CA VAL A 242 27.82 -8.64 4.17
C VAL A 242 29.30 -8.91 3.98
N ARG A 243 29.98 -8.05 3.23
CA ARG A 243 31.42 -8.07 3.05
C ARG A 243 32.09 -7.23 4.14
N GLU A 244 32.98 -7.85 4.89
CA GLU A 244 33.79 -7.20 5.92
C GLU A 244 35.01 -6.48 5.33
N LYS A 245 35.65 -5.62 6.14
CA LYS A 245 36.86 -4.88 5.74
C LYS A 245 38.04 -5.79 5.34
N ASN A 246 38.14 -6.99 5.93
CA ASN A 246 39.14 -8.01 5.62
C ASN A 246 38.81 -8.81 4.35
N GLY A 247 37.67 -8.53 3.69
CA GLY A 247 37.19 -9.22 2.49
C GLY A 247 36.36 -10.48 2.77
N ALA A 248 36.24 -10.91 4.01
CA ALA A 248 35.35 -12.04 4.37
C ALA A 248 33.88 -11.68 4.13
N ILE A 249 33.07 -12.71 3.84
CA ILE A 249 31.61 -12.58 3.69
C ILE A 249 30.97 -13.32 4.84
N HIS A 250 30.09 -12.67 5.57
CA HIS A 250 29.21 -13.32 6.54
C HIS A 250 27.75 -13.15 6.16
N LEU A 251 26.89 -14.05 6.65
CA LEU A 251 25.46 -14.02 6.42
C LEU A 251 24.76 -13.57 7.70
N GLU A 252 23.86 -12.60 7.54
CA GLU A 252 22.92 -12.19 8.57
C GLU A 252 21.55 -12.75 8.25
N GLU A 253 20.84 -13.26 9.25
CA GLU A 253 19.48 -13.74 9.10
C GLU A 253 18.57 -13.13 10.19
N TYR A 254 17.38 -12.77 9.79
CA TYR A 254 16.28 -12.35 10.67
C TYR A 254 15.02 -13.10 10.29
N GLN A 255 14.31 -13.59 11.29
CA GLN A 255 12.98 -14.20 11.13
C GLN A 255 12.01 -13.55 12.11
N ALA A 256 10.95 -12.99 11.60
CA ALA A 256 9.90 -12.41 12.43
C ALA A 256 9.15 -13.50 13.21
N GLU A 257 8.98 -13.29 14.52
CA GLU A 257 8.15 -14.14 15.38
C GLU A 257 6.65 -13.95 15.06
N ARG A 258 6.26 -12.74 14.71
CA ARG A 258 4.88 -12.38 14.37
C ARG A 258 4.85 -11.55 13.09
N ILE A 259 3.89 -11.85 12.22
CA ILE A 259 3.63 -11.11 10.97
C ILE A 259 2.17 -10.65 10.99
N ASP A 260 1.94 -9.40 11.36
CA ASP A 260 0.60 -8.78 11.34
C ASP A 260 0.72 -7.29 10.96
N PRO A 261 1.15 -6.99 9.73
CA PRO A 261 1.37 -5.61 9.29
C PRO A 261 0.08 -4.78 9.28
N VAL A 262 -1.10 -5.40 9.15
CA VAL A 262 -2.39 -4.70 9.22
C VAL A 262 -2.66 -4.19 10.64
N MET A 263 -2.37 -5.00 11.66
CA MET A 263 -2.47 -4.50 13.04
C MET A 263 -1.46 -3.39 13.29
N ASP A 264 -0.21 -3.57 12.83
CA ASP A 264 0.86 -2.60 13.08
C ASP A 264 0.59 -1.24 12.41
N GLU A 265 0.00 -1.21 11.20
CA GLU A 265 -0.38 0.06 10.55
C GLU A 265 -1.55 0.77 11.25
N LEU A 266 -2.54 0.01 11.74
CA LEU A 266 -3.65 0.58 12.51
C LEU A 266 -3.19 1.10 13.89
N VAL A 267 -2.25 0.41 14.53
CA VAL A 267 -1.61 0.89 15.76
C VAL A 267 -0.86 2.19 15.49
N ASP A 268 -0.11 2.28 14.39
CA ASP A 268 0.59 3.52 14.03
C ASP A 268 -0.39 4.67 13.79
N PHE A 269 -1.51 4.43 13.12
CA PHE A 269 -2.57 5.41 12.91
C PHE A 269 -3.15 5.92 14.23
N VAL A 270 -3.58 5.02 15.10
CA VAL A 270 -4.18 5.34 16.40
C VAL A 270 -3.19 6.09 17.30
N GLU A 271 -1.95 5.63 17.37
CA GLU A 271 -0.91 6.28 18.16
C GLU A 271 -0.48 7.64 17.58
N SER A 272 -0.50 7.79 16.26
CA SER A 272 -0.24 9.09 15.62
C SER A 272 -1.27 10.14 16.02
N ILE A 273 -2.54 9.76 16.14
CA ILE A 273 -3.61 10.64 16.63
C ILE A 273 -3.41 10.98 18.11
N ARG A 274 -3.19 9.96 18.95
CA ARG A 274 -3.02 10.15 20.41
C ARG A 274 -1.83 11.02 20.78
N GLN A 275 -0.72 10.80 20.08
CA GLN A 275 0.56 11.49 20.33
C GLN A 275 0.71 12.79 19.50
N LYS A 276 -0.24 13.11 18.64
CA LYS A 276 -0.19 14.25 17.71
C LYS A 276 1.10 14.26 16.88
N ARG A 277 1.54 13.09 16.43
CA ARG A 277 2.73 12.90 15.57
C ARG A 277 2.33 12.51 14.17
N LYS A 278 3.23 12.66 13.21
CA LYS A 278 3.05 12.15 11.86
C LYS A 278 2.99 10.63 11.85
N PRO A 279 2.11 10.02 11.03
CA PRO A 279 2.12 8.58 10.81
C PRO A 279 3.32 8.19 9.94
N LYS A 280 3.71 6.92 9.95
CA LYS A 280 4.80 6.41 9.11
C LYS A 280 4.50 6.50 7.62
N VAL A 281 3.24 6.42 7.26
CA VAL A 281 2.77 6.52 5.87
C VAL A 281 1.78 7.68 5.76
N GLU A 282 2.32 8.89 5.56
CA GLU A 282 1.53 10.11 5.34
C GLU A 282 0.84 10.07 3.96
N GLY A 283 -0.14 10.96 3.76
CA GLY A 283 -0.80 11.14 2.45
C GLY A 283 0.18 11.43 1.32
N GLU A 284 1.27 12.17 1.59
CA GLU A 284 2.35 12.46 0.64
C GLU A 284 3.02 11.19 0.10
N HIS A 285 3.22 10.17 0.92
CA HIS A 285 3.76 8.88 0.47
C HIS A 285 2.77 8.16 -0.48
N GLY A 286 1.48 8.17 -0.14
CA GLY A 286 0.44 7.63 -1.02
C GLY A 286 0.37 8.37 -2.36
N LEU A 287 0.50 9.70 -2.36
CA LEU A 287 0.56 10.50 -3.57
C LEU A 287 1.79 10.15 -4.43
N GLN A 288 2.98 10.02 -3.84
CA GLN A 288 4.19 9.66 -4.59
C GLN A 288 4.07 8.26 -5.20
N ALA A 289 3.54 7.29 -4.47
CA ALA A 289 3.30 5.95 -5.00
C ALA A 289 2.28 5.97 -6.15
N LEU A 290 1.20 6.75 -6.04
CA LEU A 290 0.19 6.90 -7.08
C LEU A 290 0.77 7.58 -8.34
N LEU A 291 1.59 8.62 -8.19
CA LEU A 291 2.25 9.30 -9.31
C LEU A 291 3.16 8.35 -10.08
N LEU A 292 4.01 7.60 -9.40
CA LEU A 292 4.91 6.65 -10.06
C LEU A 292 4.15 5.48 -10.68
N ALA A 293 3.11 4.97 -10.01
CA ALA A 293 2.25 3.94 -10.58
C ALA A 293 1.55 4.40 -11.88
N ASN A 294 1.11 5.66 -11.94
CA ASN A 294 0.53 6.25 -13.15
C ASN A 294 1.57 6.39 -14.29
N LEU A 295 2.80 6.78 -14.00
CA LEU A 295 3.88 6.84 -14.99
C LEU A 295 4.18 5.45 -15.56
N ILE A 296 4.27 4.43 -14.73
CA ILE A 296 4.47 3.03 -15.13
C ILE A 296 3.30 2.55 -16.00
N LYS A 297 2.07 2.84 -15.60
CA LYS A 297 0.87 2.49 -16.36
C LYS A 297 0.89 3.14 -17.76
N GLN A 298 1.14 4.44 -17.85
CA GLN A 298 1.22 5.17 -19.13
C GLN A 298 2.32 4.60 -20.04
N ALA A 299 3.51 4.30 -19.50
CA ALA A 299 4.59 3.67 -20.26
C ALA A 299 4.19 2.29 -20.79
N THR A 300 3.50 1.50 -19.94
CA THR A 300 3.02 0.16 -20.30
C THR A 300 1.96 0.23 -21.41
N GLU A 301 0.97 1.12 -21.30
CA GLU A 301 -0.10 1.29 -22.27
C GLU A 301 0.44 1.77 -23.61
N LYS A 302 1.40 2.70 -23.62
CA LYS A 302 2.08 3.17 -24.83
C LYS A 302 2.79 2.04 -25.57
N ASN A 303 3.53 1.19 -24.85
CA ASN A 303 4.24 0.06 -25.46
C ASN A 303 3.27 -1.00 -25.98
N LEU A 304 2.20 -1.30 -25.24
CA LEU A 304 1.16 -2.24 -25.67
C LEU A 304 0.45 -1.78 -26.95
N ALA A 305 0.16 -0.47 -27.07
CA ALA A 305 -0.42 0.12 -28.28
C ALA A 305 0.54 0.01 -29.48
N GLY A 306 1.85 0.20 -29.25
CA GLY A 306 2.88 0.03 -30.28
C GLY A 306 2.95 -1.40 -30.85
N HIS A 307 2.86 -2.40 -29.99
CA HIS A 307 2.83 -3.83 -30.40
C HIS A 307 1.58 -4.19 -31.19
N LYS A 308 0.41 -3.66 -30.84
CA LYS A 308 -0.83 -3.84 -31.61
C LYS A 308 -0.73 -3.21 -33.01
N ALA A 309 -0.14 -2.01 -33.12
CA ALA A 309 0.02 -1.31 -34.38
C ALA A 309 1.02 -1.99 -35.31
N SER A 310 2.04 -2.68 -34.78
CA SER A 310 3.04 -3.45 -35.55
C SER A 310 2.57 -4.84 -35.98
N GLY A 311 1.36 -5.27 -35.59
CA GLY A 311 0.83 -6.61 -35.91
C GLY A 311 1.55 -7.76 -35.19
N THR A 312 2.20 -7.48 -34.06
CA THR A 312 2.99 -8.44 -33.28
C THR A 312 2.15 -9.08 -32.16
N LEU A 313 0.89 -8.69 -32.03
CA LEU A 313 -0.12 -9.26 -31.11
C LEU A 313 -1.37 -9.64 -31.86
#